data_a479b476078f8535a61bca7519af0eaf
#
_entry.id   a479b476078f8535a61bca7519af0eaf
#
_cell.length_a   1.000
_cell.length_b   1.000
_cell.length_c   1.000
_cell.angle_alpha   90.00
_cell.angle_beta   90.00
_cell.angle_gamma   90.00
#
_symmetry.space_group_name_H-M   'P 1'
#
loop_
_entity.id
_entity.type
_entity.pdbx_description
1 polymer ?
#
loop_
_entity_poly.entity_id
_entity_poly.type
_entity_poly.pdbx_seq_one_letter_code
_entity_poly.pdbx_strand_id
1 'polypeptide(L)'
;RSGVSEPSSLVRDREAFASVALGWIPVVIVGALPLWLGGMFHGPFGDFWNPGGENSTSQMMYGLLHSWFESMSGFTTTGASIVDPATSPLCGSGAAALNDFSGDCLGSQRKSLILWRSVSQWIGGMGVIMLGLLIFSRALGGGMALARAELTGPSVSNLGTTLESTARKLWGIY
;
A
#
# COMPACT_ATOMS: atom_id res chain seq x y z
N ARG A 1 -39.63 -15.98 -28.35
CA ARG A 1 -38.74 -14.82 -28.10
C ARG A 1 -38.33 -14.89 -26.66
N SER A 2 -37.24 -15.57 -26.40
CA SER A 2 -36.59 -15.63 -25.10
C SER A 2 -35.82 -14.33 -24.87
N GLY A 3 -36.35 -13.45 -24.02
CA GLY A 3 -35.64 -12.28 -23.53
C GLY A 3 -34.48 -12.73 -22.64
N VAL A 4 -33.29 -12.71 -23.19
CA VAL A 4 -32.05 -12.76 -22.39
C VAL A 4 -31.93 -11.42 -21.71
N SER A 5 -32.28 -11.38 -20.42
CA SER A 5 -31.97 -10.24 -19.57
C SER A 5 -30.45 -10.15 -19.44
N GLU A 6 -29.84 -9.17 -20.09
CA GLU A 6 -28.44 -8.80 -19.81
C GLU A 6 -28.30 -8.51 -18.33
N PRO A 7 -27.28 -9.08 -17.66
CA PRO A 7 -26.98 -8.68 -16.29
C PRO A 7 -26.44 -7.24 -16.34
N SER A 8 -27.28 -6.30 -15.95
CA SER A 8 -26.91 -4.90 -15.73
C SER A 8 -26.01 -4.79 -14.50
N SER A 9 -24.78 -5.28 -14.59
CA SER A 9 -23.72 -5.04 -13.60
C SER A 9 -23.04 -3.70 -13.87
N LEU A 10 -23.83 -2.64 -13.92
CA LEU A 10 -23.31 -1.30 -13.76
C LEU A 10 -22.99 -1.13 -12.28
N VAL A 11 -21.78 -1.53 -11.89
CA VAL A 11 -21.21 -1.20 -10.58
C VAL A 11 -21.33 0.32 -10.42
N ARG A 12 -22.14 0.73 -9.45
CA ARG A 12 -22.30 2.17 -9.17
C ARG A 12 -20.95 2.76 -8.83
N ASP A 13 -20.72 4.01 -9.24
CA ASP A 13 -19.43 4.67 -8.98
C ASP A 13 -19.03 4.64 -7.50
N ARG A 14 -20.01 4.75 -6.60
CA ARG A 14 -19.78 4.62 -5.15
C ARG A 14 -19.24 3.24 -4.75
N GLU A 15 -19.74 2.18 -5.35
CA GLU A 15 -19.31 0.79 -5.08
C GLU A 15 -17.90 0.55 -5.59
N ALA A 16 -17.53 1.11 -6.74
CA ALA A 16 -16.19 1.03 -7.29
C ALA A 16 -15.18 1.77 -6.38
N PHE A 17 -15.49 2.99 -5.97
CA PHE A 17 -14.62 3.74 -5.05
C PHE A 17 -14.53 3.07 -3.67
N ALA A 18 -15.66 2.58 -3.14
CA ALA A 18 -15.65 1.85 -1.88
C ALA A 18 -14.82 0.57 -1.97
N SER A 19 -14.92 -0.19 -3.05
CA SER A 19 -14.13 -1.41 -3.25
C SER A 19 -12.63 -1.12 -3.27
N VAL A 20 -12.21 -0.05 -3.93
CA VAL A 20 -10.79 0.35 -3.95
C VAL A 20 -10.35 0.81 -2.57
N ALA A 21 -11.10 1.70 -1.91
CA ALA A 21 -10.75 2.21 -0.58
C ALA A 21 -10.69 1.08 0.46
N LEU A 22 -11.68 0.18 0.46
CA LEU A 22 -11.71 -0.98 1.35
C LEU A 22 -10.63 -2.00 1.00
N GLY A 23 -10.22 -2.11 -0.26
CA GLY A 23 -9.14 -2.99 -0.71
C GLY A 23 -7.77 -2.60 -0.13
N TRP A 24 -7.51 -1.31 0.12
CA TRP A 24 -6.26 -0.85 0.72
C TRP A 24 -6.08 -1.32 2.16
N ILE A 25 -7.16 -1.40 2.94
CA ILE A 25 -7.10 -1.78 4.35
C ILE A 25 -6.47 -3.17 4.54
N PRO A 26 -6.98 -4.26 3.93
CA PRO A 26 -6.37 -5.59 4.09
C PRO A 26 -4.97 -5.66 3.51
N VAL A 27 -4.67 -4.97 2.41
CA VAL A 27 -3.32 -4.95 1.83
C VAL A 27 -2.32 -4.36 2.82
N VAL A 28 -2.64 -3.24 3.45
CA VAL A 28 -1.77 -2.60 4.44
C VAL A 28 -1.63 -3.46 5.69
N ILE A 29 -2.71 -4.09 6.18
CA ILE A 29 -2.66 -4.98 7.34
C ILE A 29 -1.75 -6.18 7.05
N VAL A 30 -1.94 -6.86 5.93
CA VAL A 30 -1.11 -8.00 5.53
C VAL A 30 0.34 -7.55 5.30
N GLY A 31 0.54 -6.39 4.71
CA GLY A 31 1.86 -5.81 4.49
C GLY A 31 2.61 -5.41 5.76
N ALA A 32 1.90 -5.12 6.85
CA ALA A 32 2.48 -4.82 8.15
C ALA A 32 3.05 -6.06 8.85
N LEU A 33 2.48 -7.25 8.59
CA LEU A 33 2.87 -8.48 9.27
C LEU A 33 4.36 -8.83 9.12
N PRO A 34 4.98 -8.81 7.94
CA PRO A 34 6.40 -9.07 7.81
C PRO A 34 7.28 -8.08 8.58
N LEU A 35 6.88 -6.82 8.69
CA LEU A 35 7.61 -5.80 9.43
C LEU A 35 7.53 -6.03 10.93
N TRP A 36 6.35 -6.37 11.43
CA TRP A 36 6.10 -6.66 12.85
C TRP A 36 6.73 -7.98 13.29
N LEU A 37 6.50 -9.07 12.54
CA LEU A 37 7.02 -10.40 12.84
C LEU A 37 8.53 -10.48 12.57
N GLY A 38 9.03 -9.73 11.62
CA GLY A 38 10.45 -9.66 11.26
C GLY A 38 11.31 -8.83 12.20
N GLY A 39 10.71 -8.13 13.17
CA GLY A 39 11.40 -7.40 14.22
C GLY A 39 11.90 -6.01 13.80
N MET A 40 11.34 -5.39 12.76
CA MET A 40 11.60 -3.98 12.47
C MET A 40 11.13 -3.10 13.63
N PHE A 41 10.02 -3.48 14.26
CA PHE A 41 9.47 -2.88 15.46
C PHE A 41 9.27 -3.96 16.54
N HIS A 42 8.92 -3.54 17.77
CA HIS A 42 8.66 -4.47 18.86
C HIS A 42 7.52 -5.43 18.50
N GLY A 43 7.86 -6.67 18.25
CA GLY A 43 6.95 -7.72 17.81
C GLY A 43 6.81 -8.86 18.84
N PRO A 44 6.01 -9.88 18.50
CA PRO A 44 5.77 -11.02 19.39
C PRO A 44 6.97 -11.96 19.56
N PHE A 45 7.96 -11.86 18.67
CA PHE A 45 9.19 -12.66 18.72
C PHE A 45 10.38 -11.84 19.24
N GLY A 46 10.15 -11.02 20.29
CA GLY A 46 11.14 -10.11 20.87
C GLY A 46 12.44 -10.79 21.26
N ASP A 47 12.35 -11.97 21.90
CA ASP A 47 13.51 -12.76 22.36
C ASP A 47 14.40 -13.23 21.18
N PHE A 48 13.81 -13.52 20.05
CA PHE A 48 14.54 -13.96 18.85
C PHE A 48 15.31 -12.81 18.18
N TRP A 49 14.76 -11.59 18.23
CA TRP A 49 15.32 -10.43 17.55
C TRP A 49 16.16 -9.56 18.49
N ASN A 50 15.86 -9.56 19.78
CA ASN A 50 16.53 -8.83 20.84
C ASN A 50 16.77 -9.76 22.04
N PRO A 51 17.83 -10.59 22.02
CA PRO A 51 18.11 -11.54 23.09
C PRO A 51 18.18 -10.85 24.45
N GLY A 52 17.34 -11.27 25.40
CA GLY A 52 17.24 -10.70 26.74
C GLY A 52 16.26 -9.51 26.86
N GLY A 53 15.54 -9.17 25.81
CA GLY A 53 14.50 -8.15 25.80
C GLY A 53 13.11 -8.76 25.71
N GLU A 54 12.42 -8.97 26.81
CA GLU A 54 11.00 -9.28 26.81
C GLU A 54 10.21 -8.02 26.41
N ASN A 55 9.45 -8.12 25.31
CA ASN A 55 8.53 -7.05 24.92
C ASN A 55 7.27 -7.12 25.78
N SER A 56 6.93 -6.04 26.45
CA SER A 56 5.64 -5.94 27.14
C SER A 56 4.49 -5.93 26.13
N THR A 57 3.30 -6.29 26.56
CA THR A 57 2.10 -6.26 25.68
C THR A 57 1.87 -4.88 25.07
N SER A 58 2.13 -3.82 25.81
CA SER A 58 2.03 -2.44 25.29
C SER A 58 3.05 -2.16 24.19
N GLN A 59 4.30 -2.59 24.35
CA GLN A 59 5.33 -2.44 23.32
C GLN A 59 4.98 -3.21 22.04
N MET A 60 4.44 -4.43 22.16
CA MET A 60 3.96 -5.20 21.00
C MET A 60 2.81 -4.49 20.27
N MET A 61 1.87 -3.89 21.00
CA MET A 61 0.78 -3.12 20.40
C MET A 61 1.29 -1.87 19.68
N TYR A 62 2.21 -1.13 20.28
CA TYR A 62 2.85 0.00 19.60
C TYR A 62 3.66 -0.46 18.38
N GLY A 63 4.37 -1.57 18.48
CA GLY A 63 5.10 -2.16 17.35
C GLY A 63 4.18 -2.57 16.20
N LEU A 64 2.98 -3.07 16.49
CA LEU A 64 1.98 -3.35 15.46
C LEU A 64 1.48 -2.05 14.79
N LEU A 65 1.21 -1.01 15.57
CA LEU A 65 0.81 0.30 15.03
C LEU A 65 1.91 0.94 14.18
N HIS A 66 3.17 0.85 14.62
CA HIS A 66 4.31 1.33 13.86
C HIS A 66 4.48 0.55 12.55
N SER A 67 4.33 -0.78 12.59
CA SER A 67 4.40 -1.63 11.40
C SER A 67 3.26 -1.31 10.42
N TRP A 68 2.07 -1.03 10.94
CA TRP A 68 0.93 -0.61 10.13
C TRP A 68 1.18 0.74 9.46
N PHE A 69 1.72 1.72 10.19
CA PHE A 69 2.11 3.03 9.63
C PHE A 69 3.15 2.86 8.52
N GLU A 70 4.21 2.08 8.77
CA GLU A 70 5.29 1.86 7.81
C GLU A 70 4.79 1.14 6.56
N SER A 71 3.90 0.15 6.71
CA SER A 71 3.24 -0.54 5.61
C SER A 71 2.35 0.41 4.80
N MET A 72 1.54 1.23 5.49
CA MET A 72 0.71 2.26 4.85
C MET A 72 1.57 3.21 4.03
N SER A 73 2.64 3.73 4.63
CA SER A 73 3.59 4.65 3.98
C SER A 73 4.25 4.02 2.74
N GLY A 74 4.56 2.73 2.79
CA GLY A 74 5.07 1.98 1.64
C GLY A 74 4.03 1.89 0.52
N PHE A 75 2.89 1.29 0.78
CA PHE A 75 1.87 1.04 -0.24
C PHE A 75 1.23 2.32 -0.80
N THR A 76 1.13 3.38 -0.02
CA THR A 76 0.65 4.69 -0.52
C THR A 76 1.73 5.54 -1.18
N THR A 77 2.96 5.00 -1.28
CA THR A 77 4.13 5.70 -1.85
C THR A 77 4.50 7.01 -1.15
N THR A 78 4.06 7.18 0.09
CA THR A 78 4.39 8.38 0.89
C THR A 78 5.87 8.45 1.22
N GLY A 79 6.51 7.30 1.48
CA GLY A 79 7.94 7.21 1.72
C GLY A 79 8.39 7.67 3.12
N ALA A 80 7.46 8.15 3.97
CA ALA A 80 7.77 8.50 5.35
C ALA A 80 8.14 7.26 6.17
N SER A 81 9.07 7.40 7.10
CA SER A 81 9.47 6.33 8.02
C SER A 81 9.50 6.84 9.45
N ILE A 82 9.10 5.97 10.38
CA ILE A 82 9.16 6.18 11.82
C ILE A 82 10.20 5.24 12.48
N VAL A 83 11.06 4.64 11.67
CA VAL A 83 12.12 3.74 12.14
C VAL A 83 13.24 4.59 12.76
N ASP A 84 13.32 4.54 14.06
CA ASP A 84 14.33 5.23 14.86
C ASP A 84 14.78 4.37 16.07
N PRO A 85 15.81 4.79 16.83
CA PRO A 85 16.26 4.03 18.00
C PRO A 85 15.22 3.85 19.11
N ALA A 86 14.17 4.69 19.17
CA ALA A 86 13.10 4.57 20.15
C ALA A 86 12.01 3.58 19.72
N THR A 87 11.84 3.39 18.41
CA THR A 87 10.76 2.57 17.85
C THR A 87 11.23 1.20 17.41
N SER A 88 12.51 1.05 17.04
CA SER A 88 13.08 -0.19 16.50
C SER A 88 14.08 -0.85 17.43
N PRO A 89 13.87 -2.10 17.82
CA PRO A 89 14.80 -2.85 18.65
C PRO A 89 16.13 -3.15 17.95
N LEU A 90 16.16 -3.10 16.62
CA LEU A 90 17.36 -3.39 15.82
C LEU A 90 18.34 -2.21 15.72
N CYS A 91 17.90 -1.00 16.05
CA CYS A 91 18.73 0.19 16.02
C CYS A 91 19.31 0.57 17.37
N GLY A 92 18.72 0.10 18.46
CA GLY A 92 19.08 0.49 19.79
C GLY A 92 18.98 -0.65 20.78
N SER A 93 20.09 -1.06 21.35
CA SER A 93 20.14 -1.97 22.47
C SER A 93 20.27 -1.19 23.77
N GLY A 94 19.13 -0.73 24.30
CA GLY A 94 19.06 -0.09 25.61
C GLY A 94 19.17 1.45 25.59
N ALA A 95 19.02 2.07 26.78
CA ALA A 95 18.98 3.52 26.96
C ALA A 95 20.26 4.28 26.48
N ALA A 96 21.38 3.60 26.40
CA ALA A 96 22.63 4.18 25.90
C ALA A 96 22.60 4.39 24.38
N ALA A 97 21.91 3.54 23.64
CA ALA A 97 21.81 3.62 22.19
C ALA A 97 20.90 4.78 21.72
N LEU A 98 19.92 5.17 22.53
CA LEU A 98 19.05 6.31 22.24
C LEU A 98 19.79 7.65 22.18
N ASN A 99 20.91 7.74 22.92
CA ASN A 99 21.68 8.98 23.02
C ASN A 99 22.91 9.01 22.11
N ASP A 100 23.34 7.87 21.59
CA ASP A 100 24.65 7.72 20.92
C ASP A 100 24.55 7.12 19.51
N PHE A 101 23.34 6.84 19.02
CA PHE A 101 23.16 6.32 17.68
C PHE A 101 23.28 7.43 16.64
N SER A 102 24.46 7.56 16.04
CA SER A 102 24.76 8.54 15.00
C SER A 102 24.56 8.02 13.56
N GLY A 103 24.00 6.82 13.41
CA GLY A 103 23.82 6.15 12.12
C GLY A 103 22.41 6.25 11.54
N ASP A 104 22.26 5.77 10.31
CA ASP A 104 20.95 5.59 9.68
C ASP A 104 20.25 4.32 10.21
N CYS A 105 19.26 4.51 11.07
CA CYS A 105 18.50 3.43 11.68
C CYS A 105 17.73 2.61 10.65
N LEU A 106 17.19 3.24 9.62
CA LEU A 106 16.49 2.52 8.55
C LEU A 106 17.48 1.68 7.74
N GLY A 107 18.64 2.23 7.40
CA GLY A 107 19.68 1.51 6.67
C GLY A 107 20.30 0.34 7.43
N SER A 108 20.26 0.38 8.77
CA SER A 108 20.76 -0.68 9.65
C SER A 108 19.80 -1.85 9.81
N GLN A 109 18.54 -1.72 9.34
CA GLN A 109 17.55 -2.77 9.38
C GLN A 109 17.97 -4.00 8.58
N ARG A 110 17.31 -5.13 8.82
CA ARG A 110 17.54 -6.36 8.07
C ARG A 110 17.26 -6.16 6.59
N LYS A 111 18.14 -6.63 5.72
CA LYS A 111 18.02 -6.51 4.27
C LYS A 111 16.69 -7.00 3.72
N SER A 112 16.12 -8.08 4.31
CA SER A 112 14.82 -8.62 3.93
C SER A 112 13.66 -7.66 4.24
N LEU A 113 13.73 -6.93 5.35
CA LEU A 113 12.70 -5.96 5.74
C LEU A 113 12.76 -4.70 4.88
N ILE A 114 13.98 -4.23 4.58
CA ILE A 114 14.20 -3.12 3.64
C ILE A 114 13.71 -3.51 2.25
N LEU A 115 14.03 -4.73 1.79
CA LEU A 115 13.54 -5.23 0.51
C LEU A 115 12.01 -5.27 0.49
N TRP A 116 11.38 -5.82 1.54
CA TRP A 116 9.92 -5.87 1.65
C TRP A 116 9.29 -4.48 1.57
N ARG A 117 9.85 -3.52 2.32
CA ARG A 117 9.41 -2.12 2.29
C ARG A 117 9.54 -1.50 0.89
N SER A 118 10.67 -1.75 0.22
CA SER A 118 10.91 -1.25 -1.14
C SER A 118 9.96 -1.88 -2.16
N VAL A 119 9.73 -3.19 -2.06
CA VAL A 119 8.78 -3.91 -2.93
C VAL A 119 7.36 -3.44 -2.69
N SER A 120 6.94 -3.22 -1.43
CA SER A 120 5.60 -2.70 -1.12
C SER A 120 5.40 -1.30 -1.71
N GLN A 121 6.41 -0.44 -1.67
CA GLN A 121 6.36 0.88 -2.28
C GLN A 121 6.33 0.81 -3.82
N TRP A 122 7.09 -0.10 -4.40
CA TRP A 122 7.06 -0.34 -5.84
C TRP A 122 5.68 -0.85 -6.32
N ILE A 123 5.11 -1.86 -5.66
CA ILE A 123 3.76 -2.36 -5.96
C ILE A 123 2.71 -1.26 -5.74
N GLY A 124 2.84 -0.52 -4.65
CA GLY A 124 1.95 0.58 -4.29
C GLY A 124 1.93 1.69 -5.34
N GLY A 125 3.11 2.03 -5.90
CA GLY A 125 3.23 3.02 -6.98
C GLY A 125 2.37 2.67 -8.19
N MET A 126 2.37 1.41 -8.60
CA MET A 126 1.50 0.93 -9.67
C MET A 126 0.01 1.01 -9.26
N GLY A 127 -0.33 0.65 -8.02
CA GLY A 127 -1.69 0.75 -7.50
C GLY A 127 -2.22 2.19 -7.51
N VAL A 128 -1.41 3.15 -7.09
CA VAL A 128 -1.76 4.58 -7.09
C VAL A 128 -1.94 5.12 -8.52
N ILE A 129 -1.08 4.72 -9.46
CA ILE A 129 -1.21 5.11 -10.87
C ILE A 129 -2.52 4.56 -11.46
N MET A 130 -2.83 3.29 -11.20
CA MET A 130 -4.06 2.65 -11.67
C MET A 130 -5.31 3.31 -11.08
N LEU A 131 -5.27 3.65 -9.79
CA LEU A 131 -6.35 4.39 -9.12
C LEU A 131 -6.51 5.80 -9.72
N GLY A 132 -5.42 6.51 -9.95
CA GLY A 132 -5.41 7.80 -10.62
C GLY A 132 -6.08 7.74 -11.98
N LEU A 133 -5.69 6.78 -12.82
CA LEU A 133 -6.30 6.58 -14.15
C LEU A 133 -7.81 6.30 -14.06
N LEU A 134 -8.24 5.50 -13.07
CA LEU A 134 -9.65 5.21 -12.84
C LEU A 134 -10.43 6.47 -12.45
N ILE A 135 -9.90 7.26 -11.53
CA ILE A 135 -10.53 8.51 -11.07
C ILE A 135 -10.59 9.53 -12.20
N PHE A 136 -9.47 9.76 -12.89
CA PHE A 136 -9.42 10.73 -14.00
C PHE A 136 -10.31 10.32 -15.17
N SER A 137 -10.35 9.04 -15.54
CA SER A 137 -11.23 8.56 -16.60
C SER A 137 -12.70 8.81 -16.30
N ARG A 138 -13.11 8.73 -15.03
CA ARG A 138 -14.48 9.01 -14.60
C ARG A 138 -14.75 10.51 -14.46
N ALA A 139 -13.84 11.26 -13.86
CA ALA A 139 -13.95 12.71 -13.69
C ALA A 139 -14.02 13.42 -15.05
N LEU A 140 -13.18 13.02 -16.01
CA LEU A 140 -13.19 13.53 -17.38
C LEU A 140 -14.36 12.99 -18.20
N GLY A 141 -14.84 11.77 -17.91
CA GLY A 141 -16.00 11.17 -18.57
C GLY A 141 -17.30 11.94 -18.35
N GLY A 142 -17.46 12.58 -17.19
CA GLY A 142 -18.58 13.50 -16.89
C GLY A 142 -18.52 14.80 -17.68
N GLY A 143 -17.32 15.34 -17.96
CA GLY A 143 -17.12 16.53 -18.80
C GLY A 143 -17.04 16.22 -20.30
N MET A 144 -16.68 15.00 -20.67
CA MET A 144 -16.60 14.54 -22.07
C MET A 144 -17.97 14.16 -22.65
N ALA A 145 -19.04 14.16 -21.87
CA ALA A 145 -20.40 14.04 -22.46
C ALA A 145 -20.70 15.18 -23.44
N LEU A 146 -20.15 16.37 -23.19
CA LEU A 146 -20.24 17.51 -24.10
C LEU A 146 -19.30 17.34 -25.31
N ALA A 147 -18.09 16.86 -25.12
CA ALA A 147 -17.14 16.58 -26.20
C ALA A 147 -17.54 15.36 -27.06
N ARG A 148 -18.29 14.40 -26.48
CA ARG A 148 -18.87 13.26 -27.23
C ARG A 148 -20.03 13.64 -28.13
N ALA A 149 -20.69 14.76 -27.88
CA ALA A 149 -21.70 15.28 -28.80
C ALA A 149 -21.07 15.82 -30.09
N GLU A 150 -19.79 16.14 -30.07
CA GLU A 150 -19.07 16.66 -31.25
C GLU A 150 -18.13 15.65 -31.93
N LEU A 151 -17.76 14.56 -31.24
CA LEU A 151 -16.87 13.54 -31.78
C LEU A 151 -17.58 12.19 -31.85
N THR A 152 -17.92 11.76 -33.05
CA THR A 152 -18.29 10.39 -33.39
C THR A 152 -17.11 9.46 -33.13
N GLY A 153 -16.94 9.03 -31.86
CA GLY A 153 -15.84 8.17 -31.40
C GLY A 153 -16.34 6.89 -30.73
N PRO A 154 -15.47 5.90 -30.47
CA PRO A 154 -15.83 4.54 -30.12
C PRO A 154 -16.65 4.43 -28.83
N SER A 155 -17.59 3.48 -28.81
CA SER A 155 -18.59 3.22 -27.78
C SER A 155 -17.98 2.92 -26.38
N VAL A 156 -18.75 3.23 -25.33
CA VAL A 156 -18.38 3.06 -23.91
C VAL A 156 -17.98 1.62 -23.54
N SER A 157 -18.40 0.62 -24.33
CA SER A 157 -18.02 -0.78 -24.17
C SER A 157 -16.50 -1.03 -24.31
N ASN A 158 -15.78 -0.13 -25.01
CA ASN A 158 -14.34 -0.29 -25.22
C ASN A 158 -13.48 0.34 -24.09
N LEU A 159 -14.08 1.07 -23.16
CA LEU A 159 -13.32 1.72 -22.09
C LEU A 159 -12.74 0.70 -21.10
N GLY A 160 -13.50 -0.35 -20.77
CA GLY A 160 -13.05 -1.41 -19.88
C GLY A 160 -11.88 -2.20 -20.46
N THR A 161 -11.97 -2.58 -21.72
CA THR A 161 -10.89 -3.28 -22.43
C THR A 161 -9.65 -2.40 -22.63
N THR A 162 -9.85 -1.09 -22.81
CA THR A 162 -8.76 -0.13 -22.95
C THR A 162 -8.03 0.07 -21.62
N LEU A 163 -8.72 0.16 -20.48
CA LEU A 163 -8.11 0.26 -19.16
C LEU A 163 -7.30 -0.99 -18.81
N GLU A 164 -7.84 -2.19 -19.07
CA GLU A 164 -7.12 -3.45 -18.86
C GLU A 164 -5.86 -3.54 -19.73
N SER A 165 -5.95 -3.19 -21.01
CA SER A 165 -4.80 -3.20 -21.90
C SER A 165 -3.75 -2.17 -21.50
N THR A 166 -4.18 -0.99 -21.04
CA THR A 166 -3.30 0.07 -20.53
C THR A 166 -2.60 -0.38 -19.24
N ALA A 167 -3.35 -0.98 -18.31
CA ALA A 167 -2.80 -1.56 -17.09
C ALA A 167 -1.71 -2.59 -17.40
N ARG A 168 -2.00 -3.52 -18.30
CA ARG A 168 -1.05 -4.57 -18.69
C ARG A 168 0.22 -4.01 -19.33
N LYS A 169 0.10 -2.98 -20.17
CA LYS A 169 1.26 -2.29 -20.77
C LYS A 169 2.06 -1.54 -19.71
N LEU A 170 1.40 -0.82 -18.80
CA LEU A 170 2.07 -0.12 -17.70
C LEU A 170 2.83 -1.10 -16.78
N TRP A 171 2.23 -2.24 -16.45
CA TRP A 171 2.91 -3.29 -15.69
C TRP A 171 4.14 -3.86 -16.41
N GLY A 172 4.10 -3.90 -17.74
CA GLY A 172 5.24 -4.37 -18.53
C GLY A 172 6.39 -3.37 -18.64
N ILE A 173 6.12 -2.09 -18.44
CA ILE A 173 7.13 -1.01 -18.48
C ILE A 173 7.68 -0.71 -17.08
N TYR A 174 6.85 -0.82 -16.05
CA TYR A 174 7.17 -0.53 -14.65
C TYR A 174 8.07 -1.59 -14.02
#